data_750a7494f6eac0c7febf483486886742
#
_entry.id   750a7494f6eac0c7febf483486886742
#
_cell.length_a   1.000
_cell.length_b   1.000
_cell.length_c   1.000
_cell.angle_alpha   90.00
_cell.angle_beta   90.00
_cell.angle_gamma   90.00
#
_symmetry.space_group_name_H-M   'P 1'
#
loop_
_entity.id
_entity.type
_entity.pdbx_description
1 polymer ?
#
loop_
_entity_poly.entity_id
_entity_poly.type
_entity_poly.pdbx_seq_one_letter_code
_entity_poly.pdbx_strand_id
1 'polypeptide(L)'
;FGYEIGQQAQMPPAFIADVQWSAQLKEVAAQHQYRLHYGQVVSGDAFISSPIRLQQIANTFPQAKAVEMEAAAIAQTCYLLGVPFVMLRAISDKAGEGNAISYNEFVEEAGRISAEIVKAFLQKVRG
;
A
#
# COMPACT_ATOMS: atom_id res chain seq x y z
N PHE A 1 9.23 -25.12 -8.93
CA PHE A 1 9.34 -25.34 -7.49
C PHE A 1 8.05 -25.10 -6.72
N GLY A 2 6.91 -24.85 -7.38
CA GLY A 2 5.63 -24.63 -6.74
C GLY A 2 5.44 -23.22 -6.14
N TYR A 3 6.32 -22.29 -6.43
CA TYR A 3 6.16 -20.89 -5.99
C TYR A 3 5.18 -20.14 -6.89
N GLU A 4 4.44 -19.21 -6.31
CA GLU A 4 3.62 -18.28 -7.07
C GLU A 4 4.47 -17.18 -7.71
N ILE A 5 3.94 -16.54 -8.75
CA ILE A 5 4.65 -15.42 -9.40
C ILE A 5 4.87 -14.30 -8.36
N GLY A 6 6.10 -13.83 -8.28
CA GLY A 6 6.50 -12.79 -7.31
C GLY A 6 6.87 -13.31 -5.94
N GLN A 7 6.66 -14.58 -5.67
CA GLN A 7 7.04 -15.19 -4.40
C GLN A 7 8.54 -15.44 -4.37
N GLN A 8 9.18 -14.96 -3.32
CA GLN A 8 10.60 -15.25 -3.08
C GLN A 8 10.76 -16.61 -2.43
N ALA A 9 11.90 -17.24 -2.69
CA ALA A 9 12.23 -18.56 -2.14
C ALA A 9 12.12 -18.53 -0.60
N GLN A 10 11.44 -19.56 -0.06
CA GLN A 10 11.24 -19.74 1.38
C GLN A 10 10.42 -18.64 2.05
N MET A 11 9.76 -17.77 1.27
CA MET A 11 8.86 -16.73 1.77
C MET A 11 7.42 -17.09 1.44
N PRO A 12 6.43 -16.54 2.15
CA PRO A 12 5.04 -16.71 1.77
C PRO A 12 4.73 -16.02 0.43
N PRO A 13 3.68 -16.42 -0.28
CA PRO A 13 3.31 -15.79 -1.54
C PRO A 13 2.84 -14.34 -1.38
N ALA A 14 2.39 -13.98 -0.18
CA ALA A 14 2.02 -12.61 0.18
C ALA A 14 2.31 -12.38 1.67
N PHE A 15 2.63 -11.16 2.03
CA PHE A 15 2.78 -10.76 3.42
C PHE A 15 1.48 -10.13 3.88
N ILE A 16 0.92 -10.63 4.97
CA ILE A 16 -0.40 -10.22 5.45
C ILE A 16 -0.23 -9.15 6.53
N ALA A 17 -0.83 -7.99 6.30
CA ALA A 17 -0.87 -6.91 7.28
C ALA A 17 -1.65 -7.36 8.52
N ASP A 18 -1.32 -6.78 9.68
CA ASP A 18 -2.01 -7.08 10.92
C ASP A 18 -3.50 -6.75 10.78
N VAL A 19 -4.35 -7.74 11.05
CA VAL A 19 -5.80 -7.63 10.82
C VAL A 19 -6.43 -6.62 11.78
N GLN A 20 -6.02 -6.64 13.03
CA GLN A 20 -6.57 -5.73 14.05
C GLN A 20 -6.15 -4.28 13.77
N TRP A 21 -4.90 -4.06 13.46
CA TRP A 21 -4.41 -2.71 13.12
C TRP A 21 -5.01 -2.20 11.82
N SER A 22 -5.21 -3.06 10.85
CA SER A 22 -5.88 -2.67 9.60
C SER A 22 -7.31 -2.22 9.86
N ALA A 23 -8.04 -2.93 10.72
CA ALA A 23 -9.40 -2.56 11.11
C ALA A 23 -9.43 -1.22 11.88
N GLN A 24 -8.48 -1.02 12.79
CA GLN A 24 -8.37 0.23 13.56
C GLN A 24 -8.02 1.41 12.66
N LEU A 25 -7.16 1.20 11.69
CA LEU A 25 -6.79 2.24 10.71
C LEU A 25 -8.01 2.65 9.88
N LYS A 26 -8.81 1.70 9.44
CA LYS A 26 -10.06 1.96 8.73
C LYS A 26 -11.03 2.79 9.56
N GLU A 27 -11.19 2.43 10.82
CA GLU A 27 -12.08 3.14 11.73
C GLU A 27 -11.63 4.59 11.92
N VAL A 28 -10.34 4.81 12.14
CA VAL A 28 -9.77 6.15 12.29
C VAL A 28 -9.99 6.98 11.02
N ALA A 29 -9.73 6.41 9.86
CA ALA A 29 -9.93 7.13 8.61
C ALA A 29 -11.40 7.52 8.41
N ALA A 30 -12.33 6.63 8.75
CA ALA A 30 -13.77 6.93 8.67
C ALA A 30 -14.17 8.06 9.62
N GLN A 31 -13.62 8.09 10.83
CA GLN A 31 -13.88 9.15 11.81
C GLN A 31 -13.40 10.52 11.30
N HIS A 32 -12.34 10.54 10.49
CA HIS A 32 -11.84 11.76 9.86
C HIS A 32 -12.42 12.01 8.48
N GLN A 33 -13.45 11.23 8.09
CA GLN A 33 -14.15 11.36 6.81
C GLN A 33 -13.27 11.04 5.59
N TYR A 34 -12.22 10.27 5.79
CA TYR A 34 -11.39 9.77 4.70
C TYR A 34 -11.81 8.35 4.31
N ARG A 35 -11.82 8.10 3.02
CA ARG A 35 -12.16 6.80 2.48
C ARG A 35 -10.90 6.00 2.21
N LEU A 36 -10.78 4.84 2.84
CA LEU A 36 -9.71 3.90 2.58
C LEU A 36 -10.19 2.76 1.68
N HIS A 37 -9.33 2.34 0.80
CA HIS A 37 -9.51 1.14 0.00
C HIS A 37 -8.57 0.06 0.52
N TYR A 38 -9.08 -1.17 0.61
CA TYR A 38 -8.30 -2.33 1.02
C TYR A 38 -7.91 -3.14 -0.19
N GLY A 39 -6.76 -3.73 -0.15
CA GLY A 39 -6.40 -4.68 -1.17
C GLY A 39 -4.92 -4.98 -1.18
N GLN A 40 -4.54 -5.80 -2.13
CA GLN A 40 -3.18 -6.20 -2.36
C GLN A 40 -2.37 -5.03 -2.93
N VAL A 41 -1.16 -4.87 -2.42
CA VAL A 41 -0.17 -3.94 -2.94
C VAL A 41 0.96 -4.74 -3.55
N VAL A 42 1.33 -4.41 -4.77
CA VAL A 42 2.42 -5.05 -5.50
C VAL A 42 3.60 -4.10 -5.55
N SER A 43 4.78 -4.59 -5.18
CA SER A 43 6.00 -3.79 -5.17
C SER A 43 6.99 -4.27 -6.23
N GLY A 44 7.71 -3.35 -6.83
CA GLY A 44 8.78 -3.61 -7.78
C GLY A 44 9.84 -2.53 -7.71
N ASP A 45 10.91 -2.73 -8.48
CA ASP A 45 12.07 -1.83 -8.46
C ASP A 45 12.00 -0.75 -9.54
N ALA A 46 10.86 -0.63 -10.22
CA ALA A 46 10.69 0.33 -11.31
C ALA A 46 9.41 1.13 -11.15
N PHE A 47 9.48 2.41 -11.51
CA PHE A 47 8.29 3.25 -11.61
C PHE A 47 7.46 2.83 -12.82
N ILE A 48 6.19 2.53 -12.61
CA ILE A 48 5.29 2.05 -13.65
C ILE A 48 4.42 3.22 -14.14
N SER A 49 4.74 3.72 -15.32
CA SER A 49 3.98 4.81 -15.96
C SER A 49 3.31 4.39 -17.26
N SER A 50 3.75 3.27 -17.86
CA SER A 50 3.21 2.80 -19.13
C SER A 50 1.89 2.06 -18.93
N PRO A 51 0.82 2.41 -19.68
CA PRO A 51 -0.43 1.65 -19.62
C PRO A 51 -0.27 0.17 -19.98
N ILE A 52 0.65 -0.16 -20.88
CA ILE A 52 0.91 -1.55 -21.27
C ILE A 52 1.50 -2.33 -20.11
N ARG A 53 2.51 -1.77 -19.42
CA ARG A 53 3.12 -2.40 -18.24
C ARG A 53 2.10 -2.56 -17.12
N LEU A 54 1.27 -1.54 -16.91
CA LEU A 54 0.24 -1.60 -15.90
C LEU A 54 -0.76 -2.72 -16.19
N GLN A 55 -1.16 -2.88 -17.45
CA GLN A 55 -2.07 -3.96 -17.84
C GLN A 55 -1.43 -5.33 -17.64
N GLN A 56 -0.14 -5.47 -17.92
CA GLN A 56 0.59 -6.71 -17.65
C GLN A 56 0.59 -7.06 -16.17
N ILE A 57 0.82 -6.07 -15.31
CA ILE A 57 0.79 -6.24 -13.86
C ILE A 57 -0.62 -6.62 -13.39
N ALA A 58 -1.65 -5.94 -13.90
CA ALA A 58 -3.04 -6.25 -13.57
C ALA A 58 -3.44 -7.67 -14.00
N ASN A 59 -2.93 -8.13 -15.14
CA ASN A 59 -3.19 -9.49 -15.60
C ASN A 59 -2.48 -10.53 -14.73
N THR A 60 -1.27 -10.23 -14.27
CA THR A 60 -0.48 -11.13 -13.42
C THR A 60 -1.00 -11.13 -11.99
N PHE A 61 -1.42 -9.98 -11.48
CA PHE A 61 -1.94 -9.81 -10.12
C PHE A 61 -3.33 -9.17 -10.18
N PRO A 62 -4.38 -9.96 -10.50
CA PRO A 62 -5.72 -9.38 -10.73
C PRO A 62 -6.33 -8.72 -9.49
N GLN A 63 -5.84 -9.05 -8.29
CA GLN A 63 -6.33 -8.46 -7.04
C GLN A 63 -5.57 -7.23 -6.59
N ALA A 64 -4.52 -6.84 -7.32
CA ALA A 64 -3.71 -5.68 -6.96
C ALA A 64 -4.52 -4.39 -7.04
N LYS A 65 -4.47 -3.60 -5.97
CA LYS A 65 -5.11 -2.29 -5.88
C LYS A 65 -4.13 -1.15 -6.08
N ALA A 66 -2.85 -1.40 -5.82
CA ALA A 66 -1.81 -0.40 -5.97
C ALA A 66 -0.50 -1.05 -6.37
N VAL A 67 0.31 -0.31 -7.10
CA VAL A 67 1.66 -0.69 -7.50
C VAL A 67 2.60 0.39 -6.97
N GLU A 68 3.67 -0.02 -6.30
CA GLU A 68 4.61 0.90 -5.68
C GLU A 68 5.98 0.24 -5.53
N MET A 69 6.89 0.83 -4.77
CA MET A 69 8.29 0.41 -4.83
C MET A 69 8.89 -0.05 -3.49
N GLU A 70 8.20 0.11 -2.36
CA GLU A 70 8.81 -0.11 -1.05
C GLU A 70 8.09 -1.11 -0.14
N ALA A 71 6.79 -1.31 -0.33
CA ALA A 71 5.96 -2.03 0.65
C ALA A 71 6.40 -3.47 0.87
N ALA A 72 6.74 -4.20 -0.18
CA ALA A 72 7.12 -5.61 -0.05
C ALA A 72 8.41 -5.77 0.76
N ALA A 73 9.39 -4.88 0.57
CA ALA A 73 10.65 -4.93 1.31
C ALA A 73 10.41 -4.69 2.82
N ILE A 74 9.56 -3.73 3.15
CA ILE A 74 9.20 -3.44 4.55
C ILE A 74 8.45 -4.63 5.15
N ALA A 75 7.46 -5.16 4.43
CA ALA A 75 6.66 -6.29 4.89
C ALA A 75 7.52 -7.55 5.10
N GLN A 76 8.44 -7.83 4.18
CA GLN A 76 9.37 -8.95 4.31
C GLN A 76 10.26 -8.80 5.53
N THR A 77 10.77 -7.61 5.79
CA THR A 77 11.59 -7.33 6.97
C THR A 77 10.79 -7.58 8.25
N CYS A 78 9.56 -7.10 8.31
CA CYS A 78 8.68 -7.36 9.45
C CYS A 78 8.41 -8.85 9.63
N TYR A 79 8.15 -9.55 8.53
CA TYR A 79 7.92 -11.00 8.56
C TYR A 79 9.13 -11.74 9.14
N LEU A 80 10.34 -11.42 8.66
CA LEU A 80 11.57 -12.09 9.11
C LEU A 80 11.87 -11.80 10.58
N LEU A 81 11.52 -10.61 11.08
CA LEU A 81 11.74 -10.22 12.46
C LEU A 81 10.58 -10.62 13.38
N GLY A 82 9.50 -11.18 12.85
CA GLY A 82 8.34 -11.53 13.66
C GLY A 82 7.59 -10.31 14.19
N VAL A 83 7.65 -9.18 13.48
CA VAL A 83 7.00 -7.93 13.87
C VAL A 83 5.76 -7.72 13.01
N PRO A 84 4.59 -7.45 13.62
CA PRO A 84 3.40 -7.12 12.84
C PRO A 84 3.57 -5.78 12.13
N PHE A 85 2.83 -5.59 11.04
CA PHE A 85 2.85 -4.34 10.30
C PHE A 85 1.46 -3.99 9.78
N VAL A 86 1.26 -2.73 9.47
CA VAL A 86 0.14 -2.23 8.68
C VAL A 86 0.70 -1.22 7.68
N MET A 87 0.10 -1.16 6.51
CA MET A 87 0.55 -0.30 5.43
C MET A 87 -0.57 0.65 5.04
N LEU A 88 -0.26 1.94 5.03
CA LEU A 88 -1.12 2.98 4.49
C LEU A 88 -0.36 3.69 3.38
N ARG A 89 -1.04 3.93 2.27
CA ARG A 89 -0.42 4.63 1.16
C ARG A 89 -1.41 5.57 0.49
N ALA A 90 -0.96 6.77 0.15
CA ALA A 90 -1.68 7.66 -0.72
C ALA A 90 -1.36 7.30 -2.18
N ILE A 91 -2.38 7.31 -3.04
CA ILE A 91 -2.19 7.05 -4.46
C ILE A 91 -1.81 8.36 -5.13
N SER A 92 -0.62 8.40 -5.72
CA SER A 92 -0.07 9.61 -6.34
C SER A 92 -0.69 9.93 -7.69
N ASP A 93 -1.08 8.90 -8.43
CA ASP A 93 -1.75 9.05 -9.72
C ASP A 93 -2.52 7.78 -10.03
N LYS A 94 -3.54 7.92 -10.84
CA LYS A 94 -4.18 6.77 -11.47
C LYS A 94 -3.34 6.45 -12.70
N ALA A 95 -2.69 5.30 -12.66
CA ALA A 95 -1.83 4.89 -13.75
C ALA A 95 -2.61 4.86 -15.06
N GLY A 96 -2.05 5.50 -16.09
CA GLY A 96 -2.67 5.60 -17.40
C GLY A 96 -3.63 6.78 -17.60
N GLU A 97 -3.91 7.55 -16.56
CA GLU A 97 -4.70 8.78 -16.66
C GLU A 97 -3.77 10.00 -16.58
N GLY A 98 -4.07 11.03 -17.36
CA GLY A 98 -3.33 12.29 -17.30
C GLY A 98 -3.58 13.00 -15.98
N ASN A 99 -2.55 13.60 -15.41
CA ASN A 99 -2.66 14.31 -14.15
C ASN A 99 -3.11 15.75 -14.34
N ALA A 100 -4.23 16.10 -13.71
CA ALA A 100 -4.73 17.46 -13.68
C ALA A 100 -4.14 18.28 -12.52
N ILE A 101 -3.55 17.62 -11.51
CA ILE A 101 -3.02 18.26 -10.30
C ILE A 101 -1.49 18.25 -10.37
N SER A 102 -0.85 19.34 -9.99
CA SER A 102 0.61 19.37 -9.94
C SER A 102 1.13 18.39 -8.88
N TYR A 103 2.29 17.81 -9.14
CA TYR A 103 2.94 16.89 -8.22
C TYR A 103 3.15 17.52 -6.83
N ASN A 104 3.56 18.78 -6.79
CA ASN A 104 3.81 19.47 -5.52
C ASN A 104 2.53 19.62 -4.70
N GLU A 105 1.42 20.01 -5.32
CA GLU A 105 0.12 20.09 -4.63
C GLU A 105 -0.32 18.76 -4.10
N PHE A 106 -0.15 17.69 -4.89
CA PHE A 106 -0.50 16.34 -4.46
C PHE A 106 0.33 15.91 -3.26
N VAL A 107 1.64 16.10 -3.30
CA VAL A 107 2.55 15.68 -2.22
C VAL A 107 2.19 16.37 -0.91
N GLU A 108 1.92 17.67 -0.96
CA GLU A 108 1.54 18.42 0.23
C GLU A 108 0.22 17.91 0.83
N GLU A 109 -0.80 17.76 0.02
CA GLU A 109 -2.11 17.28 0.45
C GLU A 109 -2.05 15.84 0.97
N ALA A 110 -1.41 14.93 0.23
CA ALA A 110 -1.26 13.54 0.63
C ALA A 110 -0.45 13.40 1.91
N GLY A 111 0.60 14.20 2.06
CA GLY A 111 1.40 14.21 3.27
C GLY A 111 0.59 14.63 4.49
N ARG A 112 -0.21 15.68 4.34
CA ARG A 112 -1.07 16.17 5.43
C ARG A 112 -2.10 15.11 5.84
N ILE A 113 -2.81 14.54 4.89
CA ILE A 113 -3.85 13.53 5.15
C ILE A 113 -3.23 12.28 5.78
N SER A 114 -2.13 11.79 5.23
CA SER A 114 -1.46 10.60 5.77
C SER A 114 -0.98 10.84 7.19
N ALA A 115 -0.41 12.02 7.46
CA ALA A 115 0.06 12.36 8.81
C ALA A 115 -1.10 12.41 9.82
N GLU A 116 -2.23 12.99 9.44
CA GLU A 116 -3.41 13.03 10.31
C GLU A 116 -3.91 11.63 10.65
N ILE A 117 -4.04 10.77 9.65
CA ILE A 117 -4.54 9.40 9.85
C ILE A 117 -3.56 8.61 10.70
N VAL A 118 -2.27 8.66 10.41
CA VAL A 118 -1.26 7.91 11.16
C VAL A 118 -1.19 8.39 12.60
N LYS A 119 -1.22 9.70 12.83
CA LYS A 119 -1.23 10.25 14.19
C LYS A 119 -2.44 9.76 14.98
N ALA A 120 -3.62 9.83 14.42
CA ALA A 120 -4.85 9.38 15.08
C ALA A 120 -4.82 7.86 15.33
N PHE A 121 -4.30 7.09 14.38
CA PHE A 121 -4.13 5.65 14.52
C PHE A 121 -3.18 5.32 15.69
N LEU A 122 -2.04 5.98 15.77
CA LEU A 122 -1.07 5.75 16.85
C LEU A 122 -1.67 6.09 18.21
N GLN A 123 -2.44 7.15 18.31
CA GLN A 123 -3.13 7.53 19.55
C GLN A 123 -4.15 6.45 19.96
N LYS A 124 -4.89 5.90 19.00
CA LYS A 124 -5.85 4.84 19.26
C LYS A 124 -5.17 3.54 19.73
N VAL A 125 -4.06 3.17 19.11
CA VAL A 125 -3.33 1.95 19.47
C VAL A 125 -2.68 2.06 20.84
N ARG A 126 -2.21 3.26 21.21
CA ARG A 126 -1.61 3.51 22.53
C ARG A 126 -2.64 3.58 23.65
N GLY A 127 -3.83 4.00 23.32
CA GLY A 127 -4.92 4.11 24.29
C GLY A 127 -5.52 2.78 24.59
#